data_7dc9051ccdc70cdfd4d7ac66204fea17
#
_entry.id   7dc9051ccdc70cdfd4d7ac66204fea17
#
_cell.length_a   1.000
_cell.length_b   1.000
_cell.length_c   1.000
_cell.angle_alpha   90.00
_cell.angle_beta   90.00
_cell.angle_gamma   90.00
#
_symmetry.space_group_name_H-M   'P 1'
#
loop_
_entity.id
_entity.type
_entity.pdbx_description
1 polymer ?
#
loop_
_entity_poly.entity_id
_entity_poly.type
_entity_poly.pdbx_seq_one_letter_code
_entity_poly.pdbx_strand_id
1 'polypeptide(L)'
;MAIYLRQGYANAILVFTKLNYDWSKQMNKNNVLPRLDYLLAFESAAVNNSFAGASKALNISETAISRKVRLLELHYKINLFNRGHRSIHLTPRGQRFFDDILPLLDQLRALSQNLLEATLNNAVTIAATNSVAGLYLMPKLPRFNAL
;
A
#
# COMPACT_ATOMS: atom_id res chain seq x y z
N MET A 1 -13.60 18.39 -15.45
CA MET A 1 -13.79 19.65 -14.69
C MET A 1 -14.31 19.25 -13.30
N ALA A 2 -13.42 19.13 -12.34
CA ALA A 2 -13.75 18.68 -10.99
C ALA A 2 -14.01 19.92 -10.12
N ILE A 3 -15.23 20.06 -9.63
CA ILE A 3 -15.58 21.12 -8.67
C ILE A 3 -15.47 20.52 -7.28
N TYR A 4 -14.44 20.91 -6.56
CA TYR A 4 -14.32 20.67 -5.12
C TYR A 4 -15.24 21.63 -4.37
N LEU A 5 -16.33 21.15 -3.83
CA LEU A 5 -17.13 21.86 -2.84
C LEU A 5 -16.93 21.20 -1.47
N ARG A 6 -16.22 21.91 -0.63
CA ARG A 6 -16.00 21.63 0.78
C ARG A 6 -17.20 22.11 1.57
N GLN A 7 -18.16 21.22 1.88
CA GLN A 7 -19.13 21.45 2.98
C GLN A 7 -19.80 20.12 3.35
N GLY A 8 -19.57 19.65 4.56
CA GLY A 8 -20.39 18.69 5.31
C GLY A 8 -20.47 17.25 4.77
N TYR A 9 -20.17 16.29 5.62
CA TYR A 9 -20.22 14.84 5.36
C TYR A 9 -21.52 14.29 4.74
N ALA A 10 -22.62 15.05 4.80
CA ALA A 10 -23.91 14.64 4.22
C ALA A 10 -23.95 14.70 2.68
N ASN A 11 -23.12 15.54 2.04
CA ASN A 11 -23.10 15.67 0.58
C ASN A 11 -22.15 14.70 -0.13
N ALA A 12 -21.21 14.09 0.58
CA ALA A 12 -20.31 13.07 0.01
C ALA A 12 -21.08 11.80 -0.38
N ILE A 13 -22.10 11.42 0.39
CA ILE A 13 -22.93 10.23 0.11
C ILE A 13 -23.78 10.43 -1.16
N LEU A 14 -24.24 11.64 -1.44
CA LEU A 14 -25.08 11.93 -2.61
C LEU A 14 -24.29 11.97 -3.94
N VAL A 15 -23.00 12.29 -3.91
CA VAL A 15 -22.14 12.25 -5.10
C VAL A 15 -21.74 10.81 -5.43
N PHE A 16 -21.54 9.95 -4.42
CA PHE A 16 -21.26 8.54 -4.63
C PHE A 16 -22.46 7.75 -5.18
N THR A 17 -23.70 8.15 -4.86
CA THR A 17 -24.89 7.49 -5.40
C THR A 17 -25.16 7.82 -6.87
N LYS A 18 -24.59 8.91 -7.43
CA LYS A 18 -24.71 9.24 -8.86
C LYS A 18 -23.74 8.52 -9.76
N LEU A 19 -22.68 7.92 -9.23
CA LEU A 19 -21.72 7.11 -9.99
C LEU A 19 -22.14 5.64 -10.03
N ASN A 20 -23.34 5.22 -9.97
CA ASN A 20 -23.80 3.82 -10.14
C ASN A 20 -22.70 2.74 -9.89
N TYR A 21 -21.79 3.01 -8.95
CA TYR A 21 -20.74 2.07 -8.58
C TYR A 21 -21.34 1.08 -7.59
N ASP A 22 -21.94 0.05 -8.14
CA ASP A 22 -22.57 -1.01 -7.36
C ASP A 22 -21.47 -1.90 -6.74
N TRP A 23 -21.02 -1.51 -5.55
CA TRP A 23 -20.05 -2.28 -4.76
C TRP A 23 -20.50 -3.72 -4.53
N SER A 24 -21.81 -3.99 -4.47
CA SER A 24 -22.34 -5.34 -4.24
C SER A 24 -22.06 -6.26 -5.43
N LYS A 25 -22.12 -5.73 -6.65
CA LYS A 25 -21.77 -6.46 -7.87
C LYS A 25 -20.27 -6.69 -8.01
N GLN A 26 -19.46 -5.77 -7.50
CA GLN A 26 -18.00 -5.91 -7.55
C GLN A 26 -17.48 -6.91 -6.50
N MET A 27 -18.09 -6.95 -5.32
CA MET A 27 -17.73 -7.94 -4.29
C MET A 27 -18.13 -9.38 -4.65
N ASN A 28 -19.12 -9.56 -5.53
CA ASN A 28 -19.64 -10.88 -5.91
C ASN A 28 -19.07 -11.40 -7.25
N LYS A 29 -18.27 -10.62 -7.98
CA LYS A 29 -17.49 -11.12 -9.11
C LYS A 29 -16.22 -11.77 -8.57
N ASN A 30 -16.29 -13.09 -8.41
CA ASN A 30 -15.15 -14.02 -8.28
C ASN A 30 -13.85 -13.29 -7.90
N ASN A 31 -13.43 -13.45 -6.68
CA ASN A 31 -12.22 -12.91 -6.05
C ASN A 31 -11.06 -12.73 -7.05
N VAL A 32 -11.16 -11.70 -7.92
CA VAL A 32 -10.18 -11.43 -8.99
C VAL A 32 -8.84 -11.03 -8.39
N LEU A 33 -8.88 -10.40 -7.21
CA LEU A 33 -7.68 -9.98 -6.51
C LEU A 33 -7.24 -11.07 -5.52
N PRO A 34 -5.97 -11.46 -5.57
CA PRO A 34 -5.40 -12.34 -4.57
C PRO A 34 -5.23 -11.58 -3.24
N ARG A 35 -4.96 -12.31 -2.18
CA ARG A 35 -4.63 -11.70 -0.90
C ARG A 35 -3.30 -10.96 -1.00
N LEU A 36 -3.22 -9.80 -0.37
CA LEU A 36 -2.01 -8.97 -0.38
C LEU A 36 -0.79 -9.73 0.17
N ASP A 37 -0.98 -10.55 1.20
CA ASP A 37 0.10 -11.32 1.81
C ASP A 37 0.69 -12.39 0.85
N TYR A 38 -0.06 -12.83 -0.17
CA TYR A 38 0.46 -13.70 -1.24
C TYR A 38 1.34 -12.91 -2.22
N LEU A 39 0.95 -11.68 -2.55
CA LEU A 39 1.73 -10.78 -3.41
C LEU A 39 3.04 -10.39 -2.75
N LEU A 40 3.02 -10.04 -1.45
CA LEU A 40 4.23 -9.71 -0.70
C LEU A 40 5.19 -10.90 -0.57
N ALA A 41 4.66 -12.12 -0.37
CA ALA A 41 5.48 -13.33 -0.35
C ALA A 41 6.11 -13.62 -1.72
N PHE A 42 5.37 -13.43 -2.80
CA PHE A 42 5.86 -13.56 -4.17
C PHE A 42 6.96 -12.54 -4.47
N GLU A 43 6.72 -11.26 -4.20
CA GLU A 43 7.69 -10.18 -4.38
C GLU A 43 9.00 -10.48 -3.63
N SER A 44 8.89 -10.81 -2.33
CA SER A 44 10.06 -11.11 -1.51
C SER A 44 10.83 -12.33 -2.02
N ALA A 45 10.13 -13.38 -2.49
CA ALA A 45 10.75 -14.56 -3.07
C ALA A 45 11.45 -14.25 -4.40
N ALA A 46 10.87 -13.38 -5.23
CA ALA A 46 11.45 -12.94 -6.50
C ALA A 46 12.72 -12.10 -6.28
N VAL A 47 12.68 -11.11 -5.39
CA VAL A 47 13.82 -10.25 -5.07
C VAL A 47 14.99 -11.06 -4.50
N ASN A 48 14.72 -12.00 -3.61
CA ASN A 48 15.77 -12.80 -2.95
C ASN A 48 16.20 -14.03 -3.78
N ASN A 49 15.51 -14.36 -4.87
CA ASN A 49 15.67 -15.61 -5.64
C ASN A 49 15.69 -16.87 -4.75
N SER A 50 15.02 -16.82 -3.60
CA SER A 50 15.07 -17.83 -2.55
C SER A 50 13.89 -17.72 -1.59
N PHE A 51 13.25 -18.85 -1.30
CA PHE A 51 12.21 -18.89 -0.25
C PHE A 51 12.81 -18.69 1.15
N ALA A 52 14.03 -19.18 1.38
CA ALA A 52 14.75 -18.97 2.64
C ALA A 52 15.13 -17.49 2.82
N GLY A 53 15.57 -16.81 1.74
CA GLY A 53 15.83 -15.36 1.76
C GLY A 53 14.56 -14.56 2.06
N ALA A 54 13.46 -14.88 1.38
CA ALA A 54 12.16 -14.26 1.60
C ALA A 54 11.62 -14.48 3.02
N SER A 55 11.83 -15.66 3.59
CA SER A 55 11.43 -16.01 4.95
C SER A 55 12.11 -15.10 5.98
N LYS A 56 13.41 -14.83 5.82
CA LYS A 56 14.15 -13.90 6.66
C LYS A 56 13.66 -12.45 6.49
N ALA A 57 13.44 -12.02 5.25
CA ALA A 57 13.00 -10.66 4.94
C ALA A 57 11.61 -10.35 5.51
N LEU A 58 10.69 -11.32 5.50
CA LEU A 58 9.32 -11.15 5.99
C LEU A 58 9.09 -11.67 7.41
N ASN A 59 10.13 -12.21 8.06
CA ASN A 59 10.07 -12.79 9.40
C ASN A 59 8.96 -13.86 9.56
N ILE A 60 8.80 -14.74 8.58
CA ILE A 60 7.87 -15.88 8.59
C ILE A 60 8.60 -17.13 8.09
N SER A 61 8.06 -18.33 8.37
CA SER A 61 8.71 -19.58 7.97
C SER A 61 8.79 -19.74 6.43
N GLU A 62 9.82 -20.44 5.95
CA GLU A 62 9.98 -20.74 4.53
C GLU A 62 8.79 -21.55 3.97
N THR A 63 8.23 -22.45 4.77
CA THR A 63 7.02 -23.20 4.42
C THR A 63 5.82 -22.28 4.23
N ALA A 64 5.70 -21.21 5.04
CA ALA A 64 4.64 -20.21 4.89
C ALA A 64 4.81 -19.41 3.59
N ILE A 65 6.03 -18.98 3.26
CA ILE A 65 6.34 -18.32 1.98
C ILE A 65 5.95 -19.23 0.80
N SER A 66 6.46 -20.46 0.78
CA SER A 66 6.18 -21.42 -0.29
C SER A 66 4.68 -21.68 -0.46
N ARG A 67 3.95 -21.80 0.66
CA ARG A 67 2.49 -21.98 0.64
C ARG A 67 1.77 -20.76 0.06
N LYS A 68 2.15 -19.52 0.46
CA LYS A 68 1.53 -18.29 -0.04
C LYS A 68 1.76 -18.13 -1.54
N VAL A 69 2.99 -18.36 -2.01
CA VAL A 69 3.32 -18.34 -3.44
C VAL A 69 2.51 -19.39 -4.20
N ARG A 70 2.41 -20.62 -3.69
CA ARG A 70 1.59 -21.65 -4.32
C ARG A 70 0.11 -21.26 -4.40
N LEU A 71 -0.44 -20.62 -3.37
CA LEU A 71 -1.82 -20.14 -3.39
C LEU A 71 -2.02 -19.02 -4.42
N LEU A 72 -1.02 -18.16 -4.64
CA LEU A 72 -1.03 -17.17 -5.70
C LEU A 72 -1.02 -17.81 -7.09
N GLU A 73 -0.14 -18.81 -7.31
CA GLU A 73 -0.07 -19.59 -8.54
C GLU A 73 -1.39 -20.31 -8.85
N LEU A 74 -2.02 -20.87 -7.82
CA LEU A 74 -3.34 -21.51 -7.94
C LEU A 74 -4.45 -20.51 -8.26
N HIS A 75 -4.40 -19.31 -7.67
CA HIS A 75 -5.38 -18.25 -7.91
C HIS A 75 -5.39 -17.83 -9.38
N TYR A 76 -4.22 -17.64 -9.99
CA TYR A 76 -4.08 -17.27 -11.39
C TYR A 76 -3.99 -18.46 -12.36
N LYS A 77 -3.89 -19.68 -11.83
CA LYS A 77 -3.69 -20.94 -12.59
C LYS A 77 -2.45 -20.90 -13.49
N ILE A 78 -1.37 -20.26 -13.01
CA ILE A 78 -0.08 -20.15 -13.68
C ILE A 78 1.06 -20.45 -12.71
N ASN A 79 2.16 -20.99 -13.22
CA ASN A 79 3.39 -21.12 -12.45
C ASN A 79 4.17 -19.81 -12.60
N LEU A 80 4.50 -19.18 -11.46
CA LEU A 80 5.28 -17.95 -11.40
C LEU A 80 6.77 -18.24 -11.21
N PHE A 81 7.09 -19.38 -10.57
CA PHE A 81 8.46 -19.84 -10.38
C PHE A 81 8.73 -21.21 -11.03
N ASN A 82 9.93 -21.32 -11.58
CA ASN A 82 10.57 -22.62 -11.86
C ASN A 82 11.29 -23.06 -10.58
N ARG A 83 10.93 -24.24 -10.07
CA ARG A 83 11.52 -24.81 -8.84
C ARG A 83 12.68 -25.74 -9.23
N GLY A 84 13.92 -25.25 -9.12
CA GLY A 84 15.12 -26.06 -9.24
C GLY A 84 15.54 -26.69 -7.91
N HIS A 85 16.53 -27.60 -7.93
CA HIS A 85 17.02 -28.30 -6.72
C HIS A 85 17.65 -27.37 -5.65
N ARG A 86 18.13 -26.17 -6.01
CA ARG A 86 18.83 -25.27 -5.09
C ARG A 86 18.45 -23.79 -5.23
N SER A 87 17.64 -23.45 -6.21
CA SER A 87 17.24 -22.06 -6.47
C SER A 87 15.85 -22.02 -7.09
N ILE A 88 15.19 -20.91 -6.91
CA ILE A 88 13.94 -20.58 -7.59
C ILE A 88 14.23 -19.47 -8.59
N HIS A 89 13.64 -19.56 -9.77
CA HIS A 89 13.74 -18.51 -10.78
C HIS A 89 12.35 -18.22 -11.32
N LEU A 90 12.10 -16.95 -11.64
CA LEU A 90 10.83 -16.57 -12.25
C LEU A 90 10.65 -17.25 -13.61
N THR A 91 9.44 -17.70 -13.91
CA THR A 91 9.04 -18.05 -15.26
C THR A 91 8.92 -16.80 -16.12
N PRO A 92 8.84 -16.88 -17.45
CA PRO A 92 8.57 -15.70 -18.28
C PRO A 92 7.27 -14.98 -17.93
N ARG A 93 6.24 -15.74 -17.47
CA ARG A 93 4.99 -15.15 -16.94
C ARG A 93 5.18 -14.56 -15.56
N GLY A 94 5.98 -15.21 -14.71
CA GLY A 94 6.34 -14.70 -13.39
C GLY A 94 7.11 -13.40 -13.49
N GLN A 95 8.04 -13.26 -14.44
CA GLN A 95 8.79 -12.03 -14.65
C GLN A 95 7.87 -10.87 -15.06
N ARG A 96 7.02 -11.07 -16.05
CA ARG A 96 6.03 -10.04 -16.45
C ARG A 96 5.14 -9.63 -15.30
N PHE A 97 4.63 -10.61 -14.55
CA PHE A 97 3.79 -10.34 -13.38
C PHE A 97 4.55 -9.58 -12.29
N PHE A 98 5.83 -9.88 -12.08
CA PHE A 98 6.69 -9.15 -11.14
C PHE A 98 6.89 -7.69 -11.57
N ASP A 99 7.19 -7.45 -12.85
CA ASP A 99 7.40 -6.12 -13.39
C ASP A 99 6.14 -5.25 -13.30
N ASP A 100 4.95 -5.86 -13.48
CA ASP A 100 3.66 -5.18 -13.39
C ASP A 100 3.24 -4.90 -11.95
N ILE A 101 3.47 -5.85 -11.02
CA ILE A 101 2.96 -5.74 -9.65
C ILE A 101 3.85 -4.88 -8.73
N LEU A 102 5.15 -4.84 -8.98
CA LEU A 102 6.12 -4.12 -8.15
C LEU A 102 5.76 -2.64 -7.99
N PRO A 103 5.51 -1.86 -9.07
CA PRO A 103 5.15 -0.45 -8.94
C PRO A 103 3.83 -0.23 -8.21
N LEU A 104 2.89 -1.18 -8.29
CA LEU A 104 1.60 -1.10 -7.58
C LEU A 104 1.78 -1.31 -6.06
N LEU A 105 2.64 -2.25 -5.67
CA LEU A 105 2.98 -2.48 -4.26
C LEU A 105 3.73 -1.28 -3.69
N ASP A 106 4.63 -0.65 -4.44
CA ASP A 106 5.35 0.54 -4.00
C ASP A 106 4.41 1.75 -3.85
N GLN A 107 3.47 1.94 -4.77
CA GLN A 107 2.43 2.96 -4.63
C GLN A 107 1.57 2.71 -3.38
N LEU A 108 1.19 1.47 -3.10
CA LEU A 108 0.43 1.12 -1.91
C LEU A 108 1.22 1.41 -0.63
N ARG A 109 2.53 1.10 -0.60
CA ARG A 109 3.43 1.44 0.51
C ARG A 109 3.50 2.95 0.73
N ALA A 110 3.71 3.71 -0.33
CA ALA A 110 3.78 5.18 -0.27
C ALA A 110 2.48 5.80 0.27
N LEU A 111 1.31 5.34 -0.21
CA LEU A 111 0.01 5.78 0.30
C LEU A 111 -0.17 5.48 1.78
N SER A 112 0.22 4.27 2.20
CA SER A 112 0.12 3.87 3.60
C SER A 112 1.04 4.70 4.50
N GLN A 113 2.26 4.98 4.04
CA GLN A 113 3.23 5.80 4.77
C GLN A 113 2.75 7.24 4.90
N ASN A 114 2.25 7.85 3.82
CA ASN A 114 1.71 9.20 3.84
C ASN A 114 0.54 9.35 4.83
N LEU A 115 -0.33 8.33 4.92
CA LEU A 115 -1.43 8.33 5.88
C LEU A 115 -0.93 8.22 7.33
N LEU A 116 0.08 7.40 7.58
CA LEU A 116 0.70 7.29 8.91
C LEU A 116 1.40 8.58 9.30
N GLU A 117 2.13 9.20 8.40
CA GLU A 117 2.81 10.49 8.63
C GLU A 117 1.80 11.63 8.85
N ALA A 118 0.70 11.65 8.09
CA ALA A 118 -0.36 12.64 8.28
C ALA A 118 -1.05 12.52 9.66
N THR A 119 -1.13 11.31 10.21
CA THR A 119 -1.68 11.08 11.56
C THR A 119 -0.68 11.43 12.67
N LEU A 120 0.62 11.38 12.39
CA LEU A 120 1.67 11.71 13.35
C LEU A 120 2.08 13.19 13.31
N ASN A 121 1.88 13.84 12.17
CA ASN A 121 2.26 15.24 11.95
C ASN A 121 1.09 16.20 12.22
N ASN A 122 0.78 16.42 13.49
CA ASN A 122 0.08 17.62 13.94
C ASN A 122 1.00 18.86 13.88
N ALA A 123 2.06 18.83 13.06
CA ALA A 123 2.99 19.94 12.92
C ALA A 123 2.39 21.03 12.03
N VAL A 124 2.12 22.19 12.58
CA VAL A 124 1.76 23.39 11.82
C VAL A 124 3.05 24.12 11.45
N THR A 125 3.36 24.18 10.17
CA THR A 125 4.50 24.97 9.67
C THR A 125 4.04 26.40 9.39
N ILE A 126 4.62 27.35 10.10
CA ILE A 126 4.33 28.79 9.91
C ILE A 126 5.57 29.45 9.32
N ALA A 127 5.44 29.99 8.10
CA ALA A 127 6.46 30.84 7.51
C ALA A 127 6.21 32.32 7.94
N ALA A 128 7.17 32.92 8.61
CA ALA A 128 7.08 34.31 9.09
C ALA A 128 8.44 35.01 8.97
N THR A 129 8.41 36.35 8.84
CA THR A 129 9.64 37.13 8.95
C THR A 129 10.16 37.12 10.39
N ASN A 130 11.46 37.35 10.60
CA ASN A 130 12.07 37.37 11.94
C ASN A 130 11.34 38.28 12.92
N SER A 131 10.88 39.46 12.46
CA SER A 131 10.14 40.39 13.30
C SER A 131 8.79 39.86 13.75
N VAL A 132 8.03 39.20 12.85
CA VAL A 132 6.74 38.59 13.17
C VAL A 132 6.92 37.34 14.04
N ALA A 133 7.92 36.53 13.75
CA ALA A 133 8.24 35.35 14.54
C ALA A 133 8.61 35.74 15.99
N GLY A 134 9.54 36.71 16.17
CA GLY A 134 10.03 37.09 17.49
C GLY A 134 9.01 37.90 18.33
N LEU A 135 8.36 38.87 17.72
CA LEU A 135 7.48 39.81 18.45
C LEU A 135 6.05 39.27 18.64
N TYR A 136 5.55 38.45 17.72
CA TYR A 136 4.15 38.01 17.74
C TYR A 136 3.95 36.51 17.98
N LEU A 137 4.73 35.65 17.34
CA LEU A 137 4.53 34.20 17.44
C LEU A 137 5.15 33.62 18.71
N MET A 138 6.42 33.91 18.99
CA MET A 138 7.15 33.35 20.14
C MET A 138 6.43 33.57 21.48
N PRO A 139 5.87 34.74 21.80
CA PRO A 139 5.15 34.95 23.06
C PRO A 139 3.84 34.13 23.17
N LYS A 140 3.27 33.67 22.03
CA LYS A 140 2.00 32.95 22.02
C LYS A 140 2.17 31.42 21.95
N LEU A 141 3.36 30.94 21.60
CA LEU A 141 3.65 29.48 21.51
C LEU A 141 3.35 28.71 22.81
N PRO A 142 3.64 29.22 24.02
CA PRO A 142 3.31 28.50 25.24
C PRO A 142 1.82 28.21 25.40
N ARG A 143 0.95 29.08 24.93
CA ARG A 143 -0.52 28.88 24.95
C ARG A 143 -0.99 27.87 23.90
N PHE A 144 -0.28 27.74 22.81
CA PHE A 144 -0.61 26.78 21.75
C PHE A 144 -0.25 25.35 22.17
N ASN A 145 0.83 25.16 22.91
CA ASN A 145 1.25 23.86 23.43
C ASN A 145 0.45 23.39 24.65
N ALA A 146 -0.42 24.21 25.20
CA ALA A 146 -1.26 23.90 26.37
C ALA A 146 -2.69 23.47 26.00
N LEU A 147 -3.02 23.40 24.70
CA LEU A 147 -4.26 22.88 24.15
C LEU A 147 -4.08 21.46 23.64
#